data_c04422660da6d55cd9d7fcfb2d2ca318
#
_entry.id   c04422660da6d55cd9d7fcfb2d2ca318
#
_cell.length_a   1.000
_cell.length_b   1.000
_cell.length_c   1.000
_cell.angle_alpha   90.00
_cell.angle_beta   90.00
_cell.angle_gamma   90.00
#
_symmetry.space_group_name_H-M   'P 1'
#
loop_
_entity.id
_entity.type
_entity.pdbx_description
1 polymer ?
#
loop_
_entity_poly.entity_id
_entity_poly.type
_entity_poly.pdbx_seq_one_letter_code
_entity_poly.pdbx_strand_id
1 'polypeptide(L)'
;MMHPDYPKLLWVRLHTNDGLVGLGETSFGPEAVAAWIHESAAETLLGANPMRLDYLWQMLGRAGTFTSRARGTEVRGQSALDIALWDLYGKRVKQPLYQLLGGLFRDKIRVYNTCAGYSYGVNRPGHYKAGELDHHPEQPYEDQHAFLTDAGALAEDLLSQGFTAMKVWPFDQFVEKTNGQFISKEDVEAGAEPFRKIRSKVGKRMDMMVEMHCLWNLPSAIRIARALEPLDPYWFEDPVPMDNIDSVAQFKNSTHIPTTASETMSTRWAFRELFEKRAVTICMFDISWTGGVSEAKRIATLAEAYHLPIAPHDCVGPVTLACSVHLSLNAPNALIQETVRAYNATWYNDIVTTLPRIEGGFAYPPSGIGVGTELNESLLKDKRLRKRVSEL
;
A
#
# COMPACT_ATOMS: atom_id res chain seq x y z
N MET A 1 16.61 -3.42 -9.62
CA MET A 1 16.79 -2.15 -10.35
C MET A 1 16.25 -1.02 -9.50
N MET A 2 16.93 0.14 -9.50
CA MET A 2 16.60 1.32 -8.69
C MET A 2 16.90 2.58 -9.49
N HIS A 3 16.09 3.63 -9.36
CA HIS A 3 16.26 4.88 -10.11
C HIS A 3 16.30 6.08 -9.17
N PRO A 4 17.17 7.09 -9.37
CA PRO A 4 17.30 8.24 -8.47
C PRO A 4 16.05 9.12 -8.39
N ASP A 5 15.24 9.19 -9.45
CA ASP A 5 13.99 9.94 -9.46
C ASP A 5 12.87 9.23 -8.68
N TYR A 6 13.03 7.93 -8.39
CA TYR A 6 12.09 7.10 -7.61
C TYR A 6 12.82 6.42 -6.46
N PRO A 7 13.37 7.18 -5.50
CA PRO A 7 14.36 6.68 -4.54
C PRO A 7 13.82 5.67 -3.53
N LYS A 8 12.50 5.53 -3.44
CA LYS A 8 11.84 4.56 -2.56
C LYS A 8 11.66 3.21 -3.24
N LEU A 9 11.66 3.14 -4.58
CA LEU A 9 11.27 1.96 -5.34
C LEU A 9 12.42 1.02 -5.67
N LEU A 10 12.10 -0.25 -5.68
CA LEU A 10 12.94 -1.32 -6.21
C LEU A 10 12.12 -2.22 -7.12
N TRP A 11 12.60 -2.44 -8.33
CA TRP A 11 12.03 -3.40 -9.27
C TRP A 11 12.92 -4.62 -9.43
N VAL A 12 12.27 -5.77 -9.52
CA VAL A 12 12.90 -7.06 -9.80
C VAL A 12 12.45 -7.54 -11.17
N ARG A 13 13.39 -8.09 -11.94
CA ARG A 13 13.11 -8.85 -13.16
C ARG A 13 13.70 -10.23 -13.02
N LEU A 14 12.85 -11.24 -13.01
CA LEU A 14 13.25 -12.64 -13.01
C LEU A 14 13.25 -13.16 -14.46
N HIS A 15 14.41 -13.58 -14.93
CA HIS A 15 14.59 -14.12 -16.27
C HIS A 15 14.63 -15.64 -16.25
N THR A 16 13.92 -16.27 -17.16
CA THR A 16 13.95 -17.72 -17.37
C THR A 16 14.83 -18.08 -18.56
N ASN A 17 15.31 -19.33 -18.63
CA ASN A 17 16.12 -19.83 -19.71
C ASN A 17 15.39 -19.93 -21.08
N ASP A 18 14.06 -19.85 -21.06
CA ASP A 18 13.23 -19.86 -22.28
C ASP A 18 12.68 -18.46 -22.63
N GLY A 19 13.26 -17.41 -22.03
CA GLY A 19 13.07 -16.02 -22.43
C GLY A 19 11.89 -15.30 -21.78
N LEU A 20 11.14 -15.92 -20.86
CA LEU A 20 10.14 -15.19 -20.09
C LEU A 20 10.79 -14.28 -19.04
N VAL A 21 10.16 -13.15 -18.78
CA VAL A 21 10.62 -12.19 -17.77
C VAL A 21 9.45 -11.83 -16.85
N GLY A 22 9.58 -12.09 -15.56
CA GLY A 22 8.61 -11.66 -14.54
C GLY A 22 9.02 -10.35 -13.90
N LEU A 23 8.07 -9.49 -13.69
CA LEU A 23 8.23 -8.17 -13.06
C LEU A 23 7.67 -8.17 -11.64
N GLY A 24 8.47 -7.69 -10.69
CA GLY A 24 8.06 -7.46 -9.31
C GLY A 24 8.52 -6.10 -8.80
N GLU A 25 7.90 -5.65 -7.71
CA GLU A 25 8.15 -4.34 -7.13
C GLU A 25 8.04 -4.39 -5.62
N THR A 26 8.81 -3.53 -4.96
CA THR A 26 8.63 -3.16 -3.56
C THR A 26 9.15 -1.75 -3.31
N SER A 27 8.91 -1.23 -2.12
CA SER A 27 9.33 0.11 -1.74
C SER A 27 9.95 0.16 -0.35
N PHE A 28 10.65 1.27 -0.08
CA PHE A 28 11.41 1.58 1.12
C PHE A 28 12.62 0.68 1.39
N GLY A 29 13.76 1.32 1.64
CA GLY A 29 15.04 0.66 1.87
C GLY A 29 15.55 -0.14 0.67
N PRO A 30 15.46 0.37 -0.58
CA PRO A 30 15.72 -0.42 -1.79
C PRO A 30 17.14 -0.99 -1.83
N GLU A 31 18.14 -0.32 -1.26
CA GLU A 31 19.52 -0.80 -1.18
C GLU A 31 19.64 -2.05 -0.29
N ALA A 32 19.03 -2.01 0.90
CA ALA A 32 19.05 -3.13 1.82
C ALA A 32 18.26 -4.34 1.26
N VAL A 33 17.13 -4.06 0.61
CA VAL A 33 16.33 -5.08 -0.09
C VAL A 33 17.14 -5.69 -1.23
N ALA A 34 17.82 -4.88 -2.05
CA ALA A 34 18.66 -5.37 -3.13
C ALA A 34 19.83 -6.23 -2.62
N ALA A 35 20.47 -5.82 -1.52
CA ALA A 35 21.53 -6.61 -0.89
C ALA A 35 21.00 -8.00 -0.49
N TRP A 36 19.90 -8.07 0.22
CA TRP A 36 19.32 -9.36 0.61
C TRP A 36 18.91 -10.22 -0.60
N ILE A 37 18.32 -9.63 -1.64
CA ILE A 37 17.96 -10.36 -2.87
C ILE A 37 19.19 -11.03 -3.48
N HIS A 38 20.29 -10.29 -3.64
CA HIS A 38 21.47 -10.77 -4.34
C HIS A 38 22.40 -11.65 -3.50
N GLU A 39 22.44 -11.46 -2.18
CA GLU A 39 23.37 -12.16 -1.30
C GLU A 39 22.74 -13.37 -0.61
N SER A 40 21.41 -13.41 -0.53
CA SER A 40 20.70 -14.49 0.17
C SER A 40 19.66 -15.19 -0.69
N ALA A 41 18.75 -14.41 -1.31
CA ALA A 41 17.61 -14.97 -2.03
C ALA A 41 18.01 -15.56 -3.40
N ALA A 42 19.02 -14.98 -4.06
CA ALA A 42 19.45 -15.41 -5.40
C ALA A 42 19.85 -16.88 -5.42
N GLU A 43 20.57 -17.37 -4.42
CA GLU A 43 20.98 -18.77 -4.29
C GLU A 43 19.77 -19.73 -4.30
N THR A 44 18.66 -19.31 -3.71
CA THR A 44 17.41 -20.09 -3.69
C THR A 44 16.70 -20.12 -5.05
N LEU A 45 16.83 -19.05 -5.84
CA LEU A 45 16.06 -18.86 -7.08
C LEU A 45 16.81 -19.30 -8.32
N LEU A 46 18.13 -19.13 -8.37
CA LEU A 46 18.94 -19.47 -9.55
C LEU A 46 18.85 -20.97 -9.83
N GLY A 47 18.49 -21.34 -11.06
CA GLY A 47 18.27 -22.73 -11.48
C GLY A 47 17.00 -23.39 -10.95
N ALA A 48 16.21 -22.70 -10.12
CA ALA A 48 14.96 -23.24 -9.61
C ALA A 48 13.82 -23.22 -10.64
N ASN A 49 12.86 -24.14 -10.49
CA ASN A 49 11.64 -24.11 -11.29
C ASN A 49 10.69 -22.98 -10.77
N PRO A 50 10.48 -21.89 -11.54
CA PRO A 50 9.68 -20.76 -11.12
C PRO A 50 8.18 -21.08 -10.93
N MET A 51 7.71 -22.22 -11.45
CA MET A 51 6.31 -22.65 -11.31
C MET A 51 5.98 -23.24 -9.93
N ARG A 52 6.97 -23.43 -9.06
CA ARG A 52 6.78 -23.95 -7.70
C ARG A 52 6.59 -22.81 -6.69
N LEU A 53 5.59 -21.96 -6.93
CA LEU A 53 5.36 -20.71 -6.17
C LEU A 53 5.38 -20.90 -4.65
N ASP A 54 4.56 -21.81 -4.13
CA ASP A 54 4.49 -22.08 -2.69
C ASP A 54 5.81 -22.61 -2.10
N TYR A 55 6.49 -23.45 -2.83
CA TYR A 55 7.78 -23.96 -2.42
C TYR A 55 8.83 -22.83 -2.34
N LEU A 56 8.92 -22.03 -3.40
CA LEU A 56 9.84 -20.91 -3.47
C LEU A 56 9.53 -19.87 -2.41
N TRP A 57 8.26 -19.57 -2.19
CA TRP A 57 7.83 -18.68 -1.11
C TRP A 57 8.34 -19.15 0.26
N GLN A 58 8.23 -20.46 0.57
CA GLN A 58 8.72 -21.03 1.83
C GLN A 58 10.24 -20.98 1.93
N MET A 59 10.95 -21.24 0.84
CA MET A 59 12.43 -21.23 0.81
C MET A 59 12.96 -19.81 0.93
N LEU A 60 12.39 -18.84 0.21
CA LEU A 60 12.73 -17.42 0.32
C LEU A 60 12.55 -16.89 1.74
N GLY A 61 11.48 -17.28 2.43
CA GLY A 61 11.28 -16.90 3.82
C GLY A 61 12.34 -17.43 4.80
N ARG A 62 13.27 -18.27 4.34
CA ARG A 62 14.40 -18.81 5.12
C ARG A 62 15.76 -18.39 4.54
N ALA A 63 15.78 -17.69 3.41
CA ALA A 63 17.02 -17.28 2.77
C ALA A 63 17.84 -16.37 3.70
N GLY A 64 19.11 -16.74 3.86
CA GLY A 64 20.04 -16.05 4.78
C GLY A 64 19.86 -16.37 6.26
N THR A 65 19.00 -17.33 6.64
CA THR A 65 18.78 -17.73 8.04
C THR A 65 18.48 -19.22 8.17
N PHE A 66 18.91 -19.82 9.29
CA PHE A 66 18.64 -21.24 9.58
C PHE A 66 17.34 -21.49 10.32
N THR A 67 16.88 -20.56 11.12
CA THR A 67 15.89 -20.82 12.18
C THR A 67 14.71 -19.89 12.20
N SER A 68 14.78 -18.73 11.56
CA SER A 68 13.73 -17.73 11.55
C SER A 68 13.18 -17.51 10.15
N ARG A 69 11.98 -16.94 10.08
CA ARG A 69 11.43 -16.45 8.83
C ARG A 69 11.90 -15.03 8.58
N ALA A 70 11.97 -14.65 7.29
CA ALA A 70 12.23 -13.29 6.87
C ALA A 70 11.29 -12.29 7.57
N ARG A 71 11.85 -11.16 8.00
CA ARG A 71 11.16 -10.04 8.65
C ARG A 71 11.74 -8.73 8.16
N GLY A 72 10.98 -7.65 8.28
CA GLY A 72 11.48 -6.34 7.88
C GLY A 72 11.84 -6.27 6.39
N THR A 73 13.08 -5.90 6.08
CA THR A 73 13.58 -5.70 4.71
C THR A 73 13.55 -6.98 3.87
N GLU A 74 13.77 -8.15 4.49
CA GLU A 74 13.76 -9.45 3.81
C GLU A 74 12.36 -9.77 3.29
N VAL A 75 11.30 -9.47 4.04
CA VAL A 75 9.92 -9.70 3.57
C VAL A 75 9.58 -8.79 2.39
N ARG A 76 10.10 -7.57 2.35
CA ARG A 76 9.96 -6.68 1.19
C ARG A 76 10.63 -7.27 -0.05
N GLY A 77 11.83 -7.80 0.10
CA GLY A 77 12.52 -8.53 -0.96
C GLY A 77 11.77 -9.79 -1.40
N GLN A 78 11.26 -10.56 -0.45
CA GLN A 78 10.41 -11.72 -0.72
C GLN A 78 9.14 -11.32 -1.46
N SER A 79 8.51 -10.19 -1.10
CA SER A 79 7.32 -9.68 -1.77
C SER A 79 7.58 -9.37 -3.24
N ALA A 80 8.66 -8.63 -3.53
CA ALA A 80 9.04 -8.29 -4.91
C ALA A 80 9.33 -9.53 -5.75
N LEU A 81 10.01 -10.53 -5.17
CA LEU A 81 10.29 -11.80 -5.84
C LEU A 81 9.03 -12.63 -6.07
N ASP A 82 8.12 -12.68 -5.10
CA ASP A 82 6.84 -13.40 -5.22
C ASP A 82 5.95 -12.77 -6.30
N ILE A 83 5.85 -11.44 -6.35
CA ILE A 83 5.13 -10.72 -7.40
C ILE A 83 5.71 -11.10 -8.79
N ALA A 84 7.04 -11.08 -8.93
CA ALA A 84 7.69 -11.44 -10.18
C ALA A 84 7.46 -12.92 -10.57
N LEU A 85 7.40 -13.83 -9.61
CA LEU A 85 7.08 -15.25 -9.84
C LEU A 85 5.62 -15.42 -10.29
N TRP A 86 4.67 -14.71 -9.70
CA TRP A 86 3.28 -14.73 -10.14
C TRP A 86 3.10 -14.14 -11.53
N ASP A 87 3.84 -13.09 -11.87
CA ASP A 87 3.86 -12.52 -13.22
C ASP A 87 4.41 -13.53 -14.24
N LEU A 88 5.54 -14.20 -13.93
CA LEU A 88 6.07 -15.31 -14.73
C LEU A 88 5.04 -16.42 -14.94
N TYR A 89 4.34 -16.80 -13.86
CA TYR A 89 3.33 -17.84 -13.96
C TYR A 89 2.20 -17.44 -14.90
N GLY A 90 1.68 -16.20 -14.76
CA GLY A 90 0.67 -15.67 -15.65
C GLY A 90 1.13 -15.64 -17.12
N LYS A 91 2.35 -15.18 -17.37
CA LYS A 91 2.96 -15.17 -18.72
C LYS A 91 3.11 -16.58 -19.29
N ARG A 92 3.51 -17.54 -18.48
CA ARG A 92 3.64 -18.94 -18.89
C ARG A 92 2.32 -19.53 -19.33
N VAL A 93 1.25 -19.31 -18.59
CA VAL A 93 -0.07 -19.90 -18.88
C VAL A 93 -0.99 -18.96 -19.66
N LYS A 94 -0.48 -17.76 -20.02
CA LYS A 94 -1.19 -16.71 -20.78
C LYS A 94 -2.51 -16.28 -20.13
N GLN A 95 -2.49 -16.11 -18.81
CA GLN A 95 -3.65 -15.67 -18.02
C GLN A 95 -3.29 -14.45 -17.17
N PRO A 96 -4.26 -13.54 -16.94
CA PRO A 96 -4.10 -12.46 -15.98
C PRO A 96 -4.05 -12.97 -14.54
N LEU A 97 -3.42 -12.22 -13.65
CA LEU A 97 -3.21 -12.62 -12.26
C LEU A 97 -4.53 -12.95 -11.53
N TYR A 98 -5.59 -12.16 -11.71
CA TYR A 98 -6.89 -12.47 -11.08
C TYR A 98 -7.42 -13.85 -11.48
N GLN A 99 -7.17 -14.31 -12.71
CA GLN A 99 -7.61 -15.62 -13.17
C GLN A 99 -6.85 -16.75 -12.46
N LEU A 100 -5.55 -16.54 -12.19
CA LEU A 100 -4.72 -17.50 -11.45
C LEU A 100 -5.12 -17.58 -9.97
N LEU A 101 -5.65 -16.49 -9.42
CA LEU A 101 -6.15 -16.44 -8.04
C LEU A 101 -7.52 -17.10 -7.86
N GLY A 102 -8.16 -17.55 -8.95
CA GLY A 102 -9.46 -18.22 -8.94
C GLY A 102 -10.57 -17.50 -9.72
N GLY A 103 -10.23 -16.47 -10.49
CA GLY A 103 -11.17 -15.69 -11.30
C GLY A 103 -11.69 -14.43 -10.59
N LEU A 104 -12.50 -13.67 -11.32
CA LEU A 104 -13.13 -12.47 -10.79
C LEU A 104 -14.31 -12.84 -9.88
N PHE A 105 -14.37 -12.26 -8.69
CA PHE A 105 -15.56 -12.25 -7.85
C PHE A 105 -16.49 -11.08 -8.22
N ARG A 106 -15.88 -9.96 -8.70
CA ARG A 106 -16.60 -8.76 -9.12
C ARG A 106 -15.97 -8.13 -10.37
N ASP A 107 -16.77 -7.40 -11.15
CA ASP A 107 -16.34 -6.78 -12.41
C ASP A 107 -15.60 -5.44 -12.19
N LYS A 108 -15.76 -4.84 -11.01
CA LYS A 108 -15.07 -3.61 -10.58
C LYS A 108 -15.07 -3.51 -9.07
N ILE A 109 -14.10 -2.78 -8.53
CA ILE A 109 -13.99 -2.47 -7.10
C ILE A 109 -14.04 -0.96 -6.88
N ARG A 110 -14.80 -0.48 -5.89
CA ARG A 110 -14.76 0.91 -5.47
C ARG A 110 -13.35 1.28 -5.03
N VAL A 111 -12.91 2.51 -5.35
CA VAL A 111 -11.63 3.02 -4.88
C VAL A 111 -11.80 4.24 -3.99
N TYR A 112 -10.83 4.47 -3.11
CA TYR A 112 -10.65 5.75 -2.44
C TYR A 112 -9.37 6.42 -2.90
N ASN A 113 -9.33 7.75 -2.83
CA ASN A 113 -8.12 8.49 -3.11
C ASN A 113 -7.36 8.77 -1.82
N THR A 114 -6.14 8.24 -1.70
CA THR A 114 -5.17 8.72 -0.72
C THR A 114 -4.65 10.06 -1.22
N CYS A 115 -4.86 11.11 -0.40
CA CYS A 115 -4.62 12.49 -0.80
C CYS A 115 -3.14 12.88 -0.67
N ALA A 116 -2.25 12.06 -1.24
CA ALA A 116 -0.84 12.38 -1.42
C ALA A 116 -0.66 13.32 -2.60
N GLY A 117 0.29 14.25 -2.50
CA GLY A 117 0.74 15.07 -3.61
C GLY A 117 1.85 14.37 -4.41
N TYR A 118 2.24 14.97 -5.53
CA TYR A 118 3.30 14.47 -6.39
C TYR A 118 4.60 14.16 -5.61
N SER A 119 5.07 15.12 -4.82
CA SER A 119 6.32 15.02 -4.06
C SER A 119 6.32 13.90 -3.02
N TYR A 120 5.17 13.58 -2.44
CA TYR A 120 5.08 12.54 -1.41
C TYR A 120 5.59 11.18 -1.91
N GLY A 121 5.32 10.84 -3.18
CA GLY A 121 5.77 9.60 -3.80
C GLY A 121 7.25 9.58 -4.19
N VAL A 122 7.77 10.71 -4.67
CA VAL A 122 9.11 10.80 -5.27
C VAL A 122 10.18 11.32 -4.30
N ASN A 123 9.81 11.86 -3.13
CA ASN A 123 10.76 12.34 -2.13
C ASN A 123 11.60 11.21 -1.52
N ARG A 124 12.83 11.55 -1.15
CA ARG A 124 13.74 10.60 -0.49
C ARG A 124 13.20 10.19 0.87
N PRO A 125 13.32 8.90 1.26
CA PRO A 125 13.01 8.47 2.62
C PRO A 125 13.78 9.29 3.66
N GLY A 126 13.10 9.70 4.74
CA GLY A 126 13.68 10.49 5.82
C GLY A 126 13.73 12.01 5.56
N HIS A 127 13.30 12.49 4.38
CA HIS A 127 13.13 13.91 4.10
C HIS A 127 11.67 14.37 4.23
N TYR A 128 10.74 13.47 4.53
CA TYR A 128 9.39 13.85 4.90
C TYR A 128 9.43 14.42 6.31
N LYS A 129 9.27 15.72 6.42
CA LYS A 129 8.92 16.38 7.66
C LYS A 129 7.45 16.69 7.61
N ALA A 130 6.71 16.16 8.57
CA ALA A 130 5.31 16.48 8.71
C ALA A 130 5.18 18.03 8.80
N GLY A 131 4.43 18.63 7.87
CA GLY A 131 4.26 20.08 7.79
C GLY A 131 5.21 20.83 6.83
N GLU A 132 6.30 20.25 6.35
CA GLU A 132 7.08 20.79 5.23
C GLU A 132 6.58 20.12 3.94
N LEU A 133 5.72 20.81 3.22
CA LEU A 133 5.18 20.34 1.95
C LEU A 133 6.00 20.98 0.81
N ASP A 134 6.72 20.15 0.06
CA ASP A 134 7.12 20.54 -1.28
C ASP A 134 5.84 20.71 -2.12
N HIS A 135 5.57 21.91 -2.55
CA HIS A 135 4.42 22.22 -3.37
C HIS A 135 4.86 22.42 -4.82
N HIS A 136 4.30 21.59 -5.70
CA HIS A 136 4.56 21.62 -7.14
C HIS A 136 3.28 22.07 -7.88
N PRO A 137 2.99 23.37 -7.93
CA PRO A 137 1.74 23.88 -8.52
C PRO A 137 1.62 23.58 -10.02
N GLU A 138 2.72 23.21 -10.68
CA GLU A 138 2.73 22.75 -12.07
C GLU A 138 2.22 21.32 -12.24
N GLN A 139 2.14 20.54 -11.17
CA GLN A 139 1.61 19.17 -11.21
C GLN A 139 0.08 19.17 -11.16
N PRO A 140 -0.58 18.19 -11.79
CA PRO A 140 -2.04 18.19 -11.91
C PRO A 140 -2.78 18.04 -10.57
N TYR A 141 -2.16 17.40 -9.58
CA TYR A 141 -2.77 17.13 -8.27
C TYR A 141 -1.75 17.27 -7.15
N GLU A 142 -1.98 18.22 -6.26
CA GLU A 142 -1.25 18.41 -4.99
C GLU A 142 -2.22 18.23 -3.82
N ASP A 143 -2.81 17.02 -3.75
CA ASP A 143 -3.89 16.72 -2.81
C ASP A 143 -3.46 16.86 -1.35
N GLN A 144 -2.17 16.61 -1.03
CA GLN A 144 -1.66 16.80 0.32
C GLN A 144 -1.65 18.27 0.73
N HIS A 145 -1.23 19.16 -0.15
CA HIS A 145 -1.32 20.60 0.08
C HIS A 145 -2.80 21.03 0.16
N ALA A 146 -3.63 20.51 -0.73
CA ALA A 146 -5.04 20.86 -0.81
C ALA A 146 -5.82 20.48 0.46
N PHE A 147 -5.61 19.29 1.05
CA PHE A 147 -6.34 18.95 2.28
C PHE A 147 -5.92 19.79 3.50
N LEU A 148 -4.70 20.32 3.52
CA LEU A 148 -4.23 21.18 4.59
C LEU A 148 -4.69 22.65 4.44
N THR A 149 -5.02 23.07 3.22
CA THR A 149 -5.46 24.45 2.92
C THR A 149 -6.97 24.55 2.71
N ASP A 150 -7.52 23.84 1.75
CA ASP A 150 -8.95 23.80 1.43
C ASP A 150 -9.45 22.37 1.14
N ALA A 151 -9.58 21.59 2.21
CA ALA A 151 -10.07 20.21 2.13
C ALA A 151 -11.50 20.10 1.59
N GLY A 152 -12.31 21.15 1.73
CA GLY A 152 -13.67 21.19 1.18
C GLY A 152 -13.68 21.24 -0.34
N ALA A 153 -12.84 22.11 -0.94
CA ALA A 153 -12.70 22.19 -2.39
C ALA A 153 -12.09 20.91 -2.96
N LEU A 154 -11.10 20.31 -2.28
CA LEU A 154 -10.53 19.03 -2.66
C LEU A 154 -11.60 17.92 -2.71
N ALA A 155 -12.45 17.83 -1.68
CA ALA A 155 -13.51 16.83 -1.64
C ALA A 155 -14.53 17.01 -2.76
N GLU A 156 -14.86 18.26 -3.13
CA GLU A 156 -15.76 18.58 -4.23
C GLU A 156 -15.14 18.20 -5.60
N ASP A 157 -13.84 18.46 -5.78
CA ASP A 157 -13.10 18.07 -6.98
C ASP A 157 -13.03 16.54 -7.12
N LEU A 158 -12.72 15.82 -6.05
CA LEU A 158 -12.73 14.35 -6.05
C LEU A 158 -14.11 13.77 -6.41
N LEU A 159 -15.18 14.34 -5.84
CA LEU A 159 -16.56 13.94 -6.20
C LEU A 159 -16.86 14.18 -7.68
N SER A 160 -16.36 15.27 -8.27
CA SER A 160 -16.55 15.56 -9.69
C SER A 160 -15.93 14.50 -10.61
N GLN A 161 -14.89 13.79 -10.12
CA GLN A 161 -14.22 12.69 -10.81
C GLN A 161 -14.79 11.31 -10.44
N GLY A 162 -15.81 11.28 -9.57
CA GLY A 162 -16.48 10.06 -9.13
C GLY A 162 -15.89 9.41 -7.88
N PHE A 163 -14.84 9.96 -7.27
CA PHE A 163 -14.33 9.46 -5.99
C PHE A 163 -15.31 9.86 -4.88
N THR A 164 -15.80 8.88 -4.16
CA THR A 164 -16.72 9.08 -3.03
C THR A 164 -16.06 8.77 -1.68
N ALA A 165 -14.76 8.51 -1.68
CA ALA A 165 -13.97 8.26 -0.48
C ALA A 165 -12.57 8.85 -0.63
N MET A 166 -12.04 9.43 0.46
CA MET A 166 -10.72 10.06 0.51
C MET A 166 -10.03 9.81 1.85
N LYS A 167 -8.70 9.63 1.82
CA LYS A 167 -7.86 9.45 3.01
C LYS A 167 -6.93 10.65 3.19
N VAL A 168 -6.88 11.20 4.42
CA VAL A 168 -6.07 12.36 4.80
C VAL A 168 -5.44 12.16 6.19
N TRP A 169 -4.29 12.82 6.44
CA TRP A 169 -3.50 12.70 7.69
C TRP A 169 -3.05 14.04 8.28
N PRO A 170 -3.97 14.94 8.58
CA PRO A 170 -3.62 16.28 9.04
C PRO A 170 -2.99 16.34 10.44
N PHE A 171 -3.01 15.24 11.20
CA PHE A 171 -2.43 15.20 12.54
C PHE A 171 -0.93 15.00 12.56
N ASP A 172 -0.33 14.42 11.51
CA ASP A 172 1.10 14.12 11.43
C ASP A 172 2.00 15.32 11.69
N GLN A 173 1.58 16.51 11.24
CA GLN A 173 2.32 17.77 11.45
C GLN A 173 2.55 18.13 12.92
N PHE A 174 1.81 17.52 13.85
CA PHE A 174 1.92 17.80 15.28
C PHE A 174 2.77 16.79 16.05
N VAL A 175 3.12 15.67 15.40
CA VAL A 175 3.84 14.55 16.04
C VAL A 175 5.20 14.96 16.57
N GLU A 176 5.99 15.74 15.81
CA GLU A 176 7.35 16.13 16.17
C GLU A 176 7.43 16.90 17.50
N LYS A 177 6.38 17.66 17.85
CA LYS A 177 6.34 18.44 19.10
C LYS A 177 6.55 17.60 20.35
N THR A 178 6.13 16.33 20.32
CA THR A 178 6.13 15.45 21.50
C THR A 178 6.52 14.02 21.18
N ASN A 179 6.99 13.75 19.96
CA ASN A 179 7.21 12.39 19.45
C ASN A 179 5.98 11.49 19.62
N GLY A 180 4.78 12.05 19.36
CA GLY A 180 3.50 11.34 19.46
C GLY A 180 3.02 11.01 20.87
N GLN A 181 3.74 11.47 21.91
CA GLN A 181 3.39 11.16 23.30
C GLN A 181 2.24 12.02 23.86
N PHE A 182 1.98 13.15 23.25
CA PHE A 182 0.91 14.06 23.65
C PHE A 182 0.45 14.89 22.46
N ILE A 183 -0.84 15.20 22.41
CA ILE A 183 -1.43 16.19 21.50
C ILE A 183 -2.22 17.22 22.30
N SER A 184 -1.98 18.51 22.05
CA SER A 184 -2.70 19.60 22.71
C SER A 184 -4.16 19.70 22.24
N LYS A 185 -5.00 20.45 22.95
CA LYS A 185 -6.37 20.71 22.49
C LYS A 185 -6.38 21.53 21.22
N GLU A 186 -5.49 22.50 21.14
CA GLU A 186 -5.30 23.40 19.99
C GLU A 186 -4.89 22.60 18.74
N ASP A 187 -3.96 21.65 18.90
CA ASP A 187 -3.51 20.79 17.79
C ASP A 187 -4.61 19.80 17.35
N VAL A 188 -5.41 19.30 18.31
CA VAL A 188 -6.59 18.47 17.99
C VAL A 188 -7.61 19.25 17.18
N GLU A 189 -7.93 20.49 17.59
CA GLU A 189 -8.87 21.35 16.87
C GLU A 189 -8.35 21.70 15.46
N ALA A 190 -7.06 22.02 15.34
CA ALA A 190 -6.43 22.31 14.06
C ALA A 190 -6.41 21.09 13.11
N GLY A 191 -6.09 19.90 13.64
CA GLY A 191 -6.11 18.66 12.86
C GLY A 191 -7.51 18.18 12.48
N ALA A 192 -8.54 18.56 13.24
CA ALA A 192 -9.93 18.25 12.92
C ALA A 192 -10.54 19.20 11.87
N GLU A 193 -9.94 20.37 11.63
CA GLU A 193 -10.49 21.39 10.75
C GLU A 193 -10.65 20.94 9.29
N PRO A 194 -9.70 20.20 8.66
CA PRO A 194 -9.92 19.65 7.33
C PRO A 194 -11.18 18.79 7.23
N PHE A 195 -11.46 17.96 8.22
CA PHE A 195 -12.65 17.10 8.24
C PHE A 195 -13.95 17.90 8.37
N ARG A 196 -13.93 18.99 9.16
CA ARG A 196 -15.07 19.92 9.25
C ARG A 196 -15.34 20.61 7.92
N LYS A 197 -14.29 21.09 7.25
CA LYS A 197 -14.40 21.69 5.91
C LYS A 197 -15.01 20.71 4.90
N ILE A 198 -14.56 19.46 4.87
CA ILE A 198 -15.13 18.42 4.01
C ILE A 198 -16.63 18.23 4.34
N ARG A 199 -16.97 18.00 5.60
CA ARG A 199 -18.39 17.80 6.00
C ARG A 199 -19.27 19.00 5.70
N SER A 200 -18.79 20.21 5.94
CA SER A 200 -19.50 21.45 5.63
C SER A 200 -19.75 21.60 4.12
N LYS A 201 -18.77 21.25 3.28
CA LYS A 201 -18.83 21.48 1.84
C LYS A 201 -19.64 20.40 1.10
N VAL A 202 -19.42 19.13 1.41
CA VAL A 202 -19.96 18.00 0.65
C VAL A 202 -20.90 17.09 1.46
N GLY A 203 -21.06 17.33 2.74
CA GLY A 203 -21.91 16.52 3.62
C GLY A 203 -21.45 15.06 3.68
N LYS A 204 -22.41 14.14 3.66
CA LYS A 204 -22.17 12.70 3.72
C LYS A 204 -21.87 12.05 2.35
N ARG A 205 -21.71 12.85 1.29
CA ARG A 205 -21.36 12.32 -0.05
C ARG A 205 -19.93 11.80 -0.15
N MET A 206 -19.07 12.19 0.81
CA MET A 206 -17.66 11.77 0.88
C MET A 206 -17.43 10.96 2.17
N ASP A 207 -16.98 9.71 2.02
CA ASP A 207 -16.43 8.92 3.12
C ASP A 207 -15.02 9.43 3.42
N MET A 208 -14.78 9.84 4.67
CA MET A 208 -13.50 10.39 5.12
C MET A 208 -12.74 9.33 5.90
N MET A 209 -11.53 9.03 5.48
CA MET A 209 -10.63 8.09 6.12
C MET A 209 -9.52 8.86 6.84
N VAL A 210 -9.23 8.46 8.07
CA VAL A 210 -8.26 9.13 8.93
C VAL A 210 -7.03 8.25 9.05
N GLU A 211 -5.93 8.68 8.45
CA GLU A 211 -4.64 8.04 8.62
C GLU A 211 -3.91 8.61 9.84
N MET A 212 -3.27 7.74 10.63
CA MET A 212 -2.51 8.11 11.83
C MET A 212 -1.08 7.55 11.84
N HIS A 213 -0.70 6.79 10.82
CA HIS A 213 0.66 6.28 10.54
C HIS A 213 1.39 5.62 11.72
N CYS A 214 0.68 5.03 12.67
CA CYS A 214 1.27 4.45 13.89
C CYS A 214 2.05 5.47 14.76
N LEU A 215 1.81 6.77 14.60
CA LEU A 215 2.65 7.83 15.18
C LEU A 215 2.25 8.22 16.62
N TRP A 216 1.07 7.86 17.07
CA TRP A 216 0.51 8.33 18.32
C TRP A 216 0.49 7.25 19.40
N ASN A 217 0.76 7.63 20.66
CA ASN A 217 0.46 6.75 21.77
C ASN A 217 -1.07 6.62 21.97
N LEU A 218 -1.48 5.57 22.67
CA LEU A 218 -2.90 5.26 22.85
C LEU A 218 -3.74 6.42 23.44
N PRO A 219 -3.32 7.16 24.49
CA PRO A 219 -4.09 8.27 24.99
C PRO A 219 -4.28 9.42 23.99
N SER A 220 -3.25 9.74 23.20
CA SER A 220 -3.32 10.78 22.16
C SER A 220 -4.21 10.33 21.00
N ALA A 221 -4.06 9.09 20.54
CA ALA A 221 -4.91 8.51 19.50
C ALA A 221 -6.40 8.53 19.88
N ILE A 222 -6.73 8.15 21.13
CA ILE A 222 -8.12 8.20 21.63
C ILE A 222 -8.64 9.65 21.69
N ARG A 223 -7.78 10.63 22.04
CA ARG A 223 -8.18 12.04 22.04
C ARG A 223 -8.52 12.53 20.63
N ILE A 224 -7.71 12.15 19.62
CA ILE A 224 -7.98 12.45 18.21
C ILE A 224 -9.31 11.82 17.78
N ALA A 225 -9.47 10.52 18.05
CA ALA A 225 -10.68 9.79 17.67
C ALA A 225 -11.95 10.46 18.21
N ARG A 226 -11.98 10.78 19.51
CA ARG A 226 -13.13 11.45 20.15
C ARG A 226 -13.48 12.80 19.52
N ALA A 227 -12.50 13.55 19.04
CA ALA A 227 -12.73 14.83 18.37
C ALA A 227 -13.34 14.64 16.97
N LEU A 228 -13.04 13.55 16.31
CA LEU A 228 -13.50 13.25 14.95
C LEU A 228 -14.80 12.43 14.92
N GLU A 229 -15.15 11.68 15.95
CA GLU A 229 -16.39 10.88 16.01
C GLU A 229 -17.66 11.66 15.60
N PRO A 230 -17.88 12.92 16.03
CA PRO A 230 -19.05 13.69 15.60
C PRO A 230 -19.09 13.98 14.08
N LEU A 231 -17.95 13.85 13.39
CA LEU A 231 -17.82 14.03 11.95
C LEU A 231 -18.03 12.73 11.17
N ASP A 232 -18.23 11.60 11.86
CA ASP A 232 -18.55 10.29 11.27
C ASP A 232 -17.54 9.86 10.21
N PRO A 233 -16.22 9.72 10.55
CA PRO A 233 -15.23 9.21 9.61
C PRO A 233 -15.51 7.73 9.27
N TYR A 234 -15.06 7.30 8.09
CA TYR A 234 -15.29 5.94 7.62
C TYR A 234 -14.44 4.91 8.38
N TRP A 235 -13.17 5.28 8.69
CA TRP A 235 -12.30 4.52 9.59
C TRP A 235 -11.18 5.38 10.19
N PHE A 236 -10.55 4.83 11.24
CA PHE A 236 -9.21 5.22 11.72
C PHE A 236 -8.21 4.15 11.28
N GLU A 237 -7.14 4.56 10.61
CA GLU A 237 -6.08 3.71 10.10
C GLU A 237 -4.82 3.87 10.93
N ASP A 238 -4.18 2.73 11.27
CA ASP A 238 -2.91 2.66 11.99
C ASP A 238 -2.82 3.62 13.20
N PRO A 239 -3.78 3.57 14.13
CA PRO A 239 -3.95 4.60 15.15
C PRO A 239 -2.82 4.65 16.18
N VAL A 240 -2.12 3.54 16.41
CA VAL A 240 -1.05 3.39 17.39
C VAL A 240 0.04 2.45 16.85
N PRO A 241 1.29 2.45 17.40
CA PRO A 241 2.33 1.52 17.00
C PRO A 241 1.86 0.05 17.04
N MET A 242 2.19 -0.71 15.98
CA MET A 242 1.79 -2.11 15.82
C MET A 242 2.63 -3.09 16.67
N ASP A 243 3.60 -2.63 17.43
CA ASP A 243 4.42 -3.45 18.32
C ASP A 243 3.63 -4.06 19.49
N ASN A 244 2.45 -3.48 19.78
CA ASN A 244 1.56 -3.95 20.84
C ASN A 244 0.12 -4.04 20.33
N ILE A 245 -0.28 -5.23 19.91
CA ILE A 245 -1.63 -5.49 19.37
C ILE A 245 -2.73 -5.27 20.43
N ASP A 246 -2.43 -5.40 21.73
CA ASP A 246 -3.41 -5.09 22.79
C ASP A 246 -3.72 -3.59 22.83
N SER A 247 -2.77 -2.71 22.52
CA SER A 247 -3.04 -1.28 22.39
C SER A 247 -3.95 -0.96 21.19
N VAL A 248 -3.77 -1.67 20.07
CA VAL A 248 -4.66 -1.55 18.90
C VAL A 248 -6.09 -1.98 19.27
N ALA A 249 -6.23 -3.11 19.98
CA ALA A 249 -7.52 -3.60 20.46
C ALA A 249 -8.17 -2.61 21.45
N GLN A 250 -7.38 -2.00 22.34
CA GLN A 250 -7.88 -0.96 23.27
C GLN A 250 -8.36 0.27 22.50
N PHE A 251 -7.62 0.73 21.49
CA PHE A 251 -8.06 1.83 20.64
C PHE A 251 -9.39 1.50 19.95
N LYS A 252 -9.45 0.37 19.26
CA LYS A 252 -10.66 -0.09 18.56
C LYS A 252 -11.88 -0.15 19.50
N ASN A 253 -11.70 -0.56 20.76
CA ASN A 253 -12.77 -0.62 21.76
C ASN A 253 -13.11 0.74 22.38
N SER A 254 -12.32 1.77 22.16
CA SER A 254 -12.54 3.13 22.68
C SER A 254 -13.39 4.03 21.75
N THR A 255 -13.71 3.55 20.55
CA THR A 255 -14.49 4.26 19.53
C THR A 255 -15.49 3.33 18.86
N HIS A 256 -16.59 3.90 18.33
CA HIS A 256 -17.55 3.14 17.51
C HIS A 256 -17.22 3.20 16.01
N ILE A 257 -16.25 4.03 15.62
CA ILE A 257 -15.78 4.11 14.24
C ILE A 257 -14.92 2.89 13.89
N PRO A 258 -15.06 2.30 12.70
CA PRO A 258 -14.20 1.22 12.23
C PRO A 258 -12.71 1.55 12.36
N THR A 259 -11.92 0.54 12.74
CA THR A 259 -10.45 0.65 12.80
C THR A 259 -9.84 -0.30 11.79
N THR A 260 -8.88 0.17 11.03
CA THR A 260 -8.12 -0.66 10.09
C THR A 260 -6.63 -0.64 10.43
N ALA A 261 -5.97 -1.76 10.21
CA ALA A 261 -4.52 -1.94 10.32
C ALA A 261 -4.11 -3.21 9.56
N SER A 262 -2.87 -3.36 9.16
CA SER A 262 -1.83 -2.35 9.06
C SER A 262 -1.00 -2.62 7.81
N GLU A 263 -0.68 -1.57 7.09
CA GLU A 263 0.24 -1.63 5.96
C GLU A 263 1.63 -2.11 6.40
N THR A 264 2.03 -1.78 7.63
CA THR A 264 3.36 -2.07 8.17
C THR A 264 3.53 -3.51 8.63
N MET A 265 2.44 -4.27 8.79
CA MET A 265 2.49 -5.67 9.24
C MET A 265 2.83 -6.62 8.11
N SER A 266 3.54 -7.68 8.44
CA SER A 266 3.91 -8.69 7.45
C SER A 266 3.58 -10.09 7.92
N THR A 267 3.19 -10.91 6.95
CA THR A 267 2.85 -12.33 7.06
C THR A 267 1.56 -12.63 7.85
N ARG A 268 0.85 -13.69 7.42
CA ARG A 268 -0.39 -14.16 8.06
C ARG A 268 -0.26 -14.47 9.56
N TRP A 269 0.96 -14.72 10.04
CA TRP A 269 1.15 -15.03 11.47
C TRP A 269 0.98 -13.82 12.36
N ALA A 270 1.42 -12.63 11.90
CA ALA A 270 1.16 -11.37 12.60
C ALA A 270 -0.33 -10.98 12.48
N PHE A 271 -0.91 -11.11 11.30
CA PHE A 271 -2.34 -10.85 11.09
C PHE A 271 -3.26 -11.79 11.88
N ARG A 272 -2.83 -13.05 12.08
CA ARG A 272 -3.59 -13.98 12.95
C ARG A 272 -3.74 -13.40 14.35
N GLU A 273 -2.67 -12.89 14.97
CA GLU A 273 -2.75 -12.29 16.29
C GLU A 273 -3.69 -11.08 16.32
N LEU A 274 -3.61 -10.22 15.29
CA LEU A 274 -4.48 -9.07 15.13
C LEU A 274 -5.97 -9.47 15.12
N PHE A 275 -6.31 -10.60 14.45
CA PHE A 275 -7.67 -11.09 14.33
C PHE A 275 -8.14 -11.82 15.59
N GLU A 276 -7.29 -12.68 16.19
CA GLU A 276 -7.59 -13.37 17.45
C GLU A 276 -7.91 -12.40 18.59
N LYS A 277 -7.17 -11.29 18.65
CA LYS A 277 -7.41 -10.20 19.62
C LYS A 277 -8.56 -9.26 19.23
N ARG A 278 -9.18 -9.46 18.06
CA ARG A 278 -10.25 -8.59 17.54
C ARG A 278 -9.84 -7.12 17.52
N ALA A 279 -8.58 -6.86 17.17
CA ALA A 279 -7.98 -5.54 17.27
C ALA A 279 -8.41 -4.61 16.14
N VAL A 280 -8.99 -5.12 15.06
CA VAL A 280 -9.48 -4.34 13.91
C VAL A 280 -10.86 -4.78 13.47
N THR A 281 -11.52 -3.94 12.69
CA THR A 281 -12.79 -4.22 12.00
C THR A 281 -12.60 -4.39 10.49
N ILE A 282 -11.48 -3.89 9.95
CA ILE A 282 -11.08 -4.02 8.55
C ILE A 282 -9.62 -4.44 8.54
N CYS A 283 -9.27 -5.43 7.74
CA CYS A 283 -7.89 -5.86 7.58
C CYS A 283 -7.25 -5.06 6.44
N MET A 284 -6.15 -4.41 6.73
CA MET A 284 -5.32 -3.72 5.73
C MET A 284 -3.93 -4.38 5.68
N PHE A 285 -3.37 -4.47 4.49
CA PHE A 285 -2.00 -4.93 4.24
C PHE A 285 -1.50 -4.36 2.91
N ASP A 286 -0.19 -4.21 2.78
CA ASP A 286 0.46 -3.87 1.52
C ASP A 286 1.04 -5.13 0.87
N ILE A 287 0.70 -5.39 -0.41
CA ILE A 287 1.16 -6.60 -1.12
C ILE A 287 2.67 -6.63 -1.25
N SER A 288 3.29 -5.47 -1.48
CA SER A 288 4.74 -5.38 -1.65
C SER A 288 5.53 -5.44 -0.33
N TRP A 289 4.83 -5.42 0.83
CA TRP A 289 5.45 -5.46 2.16
C TRP A 289 5.07 -6.69 2.98
N THR A 290 3.94 -7.32 2.67
CA THR A 290 3.41 -8.40 3.51
C THR A 290 3.92 -9.80 3.16
N GLY A 291 4.64 -9.96 2.05
CA GLY A 291 5.15 -11.25 1.55
C GLY A 291 4.67 -11.59 0.13
N GLY A 292 4.23 -10.58 -0.63
CA GLY A 292 3.79 -10.71 -2.03
C GLY A 292 2.35 -11.18 -2.18
N VAL A 293 1.98 -11.51 -3.40
CA VAL A 293 0.64 -11.96 -3.80
C VAL A 293 0.23 -13.24 -3.06
N SER A 294 1.16 -14.20 -2.94
CA SER A 294 0.93 -15.46 -2.23
C SER A 294 0.48 -15.24 -0.79
N GLU A 295 1.15 -14.35 -0.08
CA GLU A 295 0.85 -14.10 1.32
C GLU A 295 -0.38 -13.21 1.49
N ALA A 296 -0.52 -12.18 0.65
CA ALA A 296 -1.69 -11.31 0.64
C ALA A 296 -2.99 -12.11 0.41
N LYS A 297 -2.98 -13.07 -0.52
CA LYS A 297 -4.12 -13.97 -0.74
C LYS A 297 -4.44 -14.82 0.50
N ARG A 298 -3.42 -15.32 1.20
CA ARG A 298 -3.60 -16.10 2.43
C ARG A 298 -4.13 -15.25 3.58
N ILE A 299 -3.66 -13.99 3.70
CA ILE A 299 -4.17 -13.03 4.69
C ILE A 299 -5.63 -12.69 4.38
N ALA A 300 -5.98 -12.43 3.12
CA ALA A 300 -7.36 -12.18 2.71
C ALA A 300 -8.30 -13.34 3.06
N THR A 301 -7.87 -14.59 2.78
CA THR A 301 -8.64 -15.80 3.13
C THR A 301 -8.74 -15.98 4.65
N LEU A 302 -7.67 -15.68 5.39
CA LEU A 302 -7.71 -15.73 6.86
C LEU A 302 -8.67 -14.67 7.40
N ALA A 303 -8.63 -13.43 6.90
CA ALA A 303 -9.56 -12.37 7.28
C ALA A 303 -11.02 -12.75 7.01
N GLU A 304 -11.30 -13.38 5.85
CA GLU A 304 -12.64 -13.90 5.50
C GLU A 304 -13.16 -14.89 6.55
N ALA A 305 -12.31 -15.80 7.05
CA ALA A 305 -12.68 -16.75 8.10
C ALA A 305 -13.03 -16.08 9.45
N TYR A 306 -12.52 -14.86 9.67
CA TYR A 306 -12.89 -14.01 10.82
C TYR A 306 -14.01 -13.01 10.50
N HIS A 307 -14.66 -13.12 9.34
CA HIS A 307 -15.67 -12.17 8.84
C HIS A 307 -15.16 -10.72 8.73
N LEU A 308 -13.87 -10.54 8.46
CA LEU A 308 -13.27 -9.22 8.28
C LEU A 308 -13.18 -8.90 6.78
N PRO A 309 -13.65 -7.72 6.36
CA PRO A 309 -13.35 -7.20 5.03
C PRO A 309 -11.87 -6.83 4.92
N ILE A 310 -11.35 -6.81 3.69
CA ILE A 310 -10.01 -6.31 3.38
C ILE A 310 -10.07 -4.99 2.63
N ALA A 311 -9.08 -4.12 2.86
CA ALA A 311 -8.83 -2.90 2.13
C ALA A 311 -7.30 -2.81 1.87
N PRO A 312 -6.79 -3.35 0.76
CA PRO A 312 -5.35 -3.35 0.49
C PRO A 312 -4.80 -1.93 0.34
N HIS A 313 -3.70 -1.68 1.05
CA HIS A 313 -2.93 -0.43 0.95
C HIS A 313 -2.22 -0.33 -0.40
N ASP A 314 -2.16 0.88 -0.96
CA ASP A 314 -1.37 1.21 -2.14
C ASP A 314 -1.05 2.71 -2.24
N CYS A 315 0.10 3.09 -1.73
CA CYS A 315 0.70 4.41 -1.91
C CYS A 315 2.20 4.26 -2.24
N VAL A 316 2.56 3.25 -3.02
CA VAL A 316 3.95 2.77 -3.17
C VAL A 316 4.44 2.71 -4.60
N GLY A 317 3.77 1.98 -5.49
CA GLY A 317 4.24 1.86 -6.87
C GLY A 317 3.23 1.20 -7.82
N PRO A 318 3.41 1.40 -9.14
CA PRO A 318 2.40 1.01 -10.14
C PRO A 318 2.23 -0.50 -10.32
N VAL A 319 3.27 -1.31 -10.06
CA VAL A 319 3.16 -2.78 -10.15
C VAL A 319 2.40 -3.31 -8.94
N THR A 320 2.63 -2.70 -7.76
CA THR A 320 1.89 -3.01 -6.54
C THR A 320 0.41 -2.68 -6.70
N LEU A 321 0.07 -1.50 -7.24
CA LEU A 321 -1.30 -1.12 -7.55
C LEU A 321 -1.99 -2.17 -8.45
N ALA A 322 -1.32 -2.59 -9.53
CA ALA A 322 -1.87 -3.61 -10.42
C ALA A 322 -2.18 -4.92 -9.67
N CYS A 323 -1.24 -5.41 -8.84
CA CYS A 323 -1.44 -6.60 -8.03
C CYS A 323 -2.59 -6.45 -7.02
N SER A 324 -2.67 -5.29 -6.36
CA SER A 324 -3.72 -4.98 -5.39
C SER A 324 -5.11 -4.96 -6.03
N VAL A 325 -5.24 -4.40 -7.23
CA VAL A 325 -6.49 -4.42 -7.99
C VAL A 325 -6.87 -5.85 -8.39
N HIS A 326 -5.93 -6.66 -8.87
CA HIS A 326 -6.18 -8.08 -9.17
C HIS A 326 -6.71 -8.84 -7.95
N LEU A 327 -6.08 -8.66 -6.78
CA LEU A 327 -6.50 -9.33 -5.55
C LEU A 327 -7.88 -8.83 -5.08
N SER A 328 -8.12 -7.51 -5.10
CA SER A 328 -9.38 -6.91 -4.68
C SER A 328 -10.56 -7.31 -5.55
N LEU A 329 -10.33 -7.54 -6.84
CA LEU A 329 -11.35 -8.06 -7.73
C LEU A 329 -11.64 -9.56 -7.54
N ASN A 330 -10.66 -10.33 -7.06
CA ASN A 330 -10.77 -11.75 -6.80
C ASN A 330 -11.32 -12.06 -5.40
N ALA A 331 -10.90 -11.35 -4.36
CA ALA A 331 -11.22 -11.66 -2.97
C ALA A 331 -12.70 -11.35 -2.65
N PRO A 332 -13.53 -12.31 -2.16
CA PRO A 332 -14.93 -12.07 -1.86
C PRO A 332 -15.15 -10.97 -0.82
N ASN A 333 -14.26 -10.90 0.17
CA ASN A 333 -14.30 -9.95 1.28
C ASN A 333 -13.58 -8.61 1.01
N ALA A 334 -13.18 -8.30 -0.23
CA ALA A 334 -12.62 -6.99 -0.54
C ALA A 334 -13.70 -5.90 -0.46
N LEU A 335 -13.42 -4.88 0.35
CA LEU A 335 -14.33 -3.77 0.64
C LEU A 335 -14.14 -2.60 -0.33
N ILE A 336 -12.88 -2.15 -0.45
CA ILE A 336 -12.48 -0.98 -1.21
C ILE A 336 -10.98 -1.09 -1.53
N GLN A 337 -10.52 -0.48 -2.63
CA GLN A 337 -9.12 -0.45 -3.03
C GLN A 337 -8.55 0.96 -2.91
N GLU A 338 -7.36 1.08 -2.36
CA GLU A 338 -6.59 2.32 -2.34
C GLU A 338 -6.06 2.68 -3.71
N THR A 339 -6.00 3.99 -3.98
CA THR A 339 -5.28 4.56 -5.13
C THR A 339 -4.85 5.99 -4.84
N VAL A 340 -3.88 6.49 -5.60
CA VAL A 340 -3.40 7.88 -5.53
C VAL A 340 -3.52 8.52 -6.90
N ARG A 341 -4.51 9.41 -7.09
CA ARG A 341 -4.75 10.03 -8.40
C ARG A 341 -3.56 10.84 -8.90
N ALA A 342 -2.82 11.48 -8.00
CA ALA A 342 -1.61 12.23 -8.34
C ALA A 342 -0.57 11.32 -9.01
N TYR A 343 -0.34 10.12 -8.50
CA TYR A 343 0.62 9.18 -9.05
C TYR A 343 0.15 8.59 -10.38
N ASN A 344 -1.13 8.22 -10.46
CA ASN A 344 -1.74 7.68 -11.68
C ASN A 344 -1.72 8.69 -12.84
N ALA A 345 -1.84 9.98 -12.53
CA ALA A 345 -1.81 11.04 -13.54
C ALA A 345 -0.38 11.46 -13.94
N THR A 346 0.63 11.09 -13.15
CA THR A 346 2.02 11.56 -13.33
C THR A 346 3.00 10.39 -13.43
N TRP A 347 3.89 10.25 -12.48
CA TRP A 347 5.08 9.44 -12.53
C TRP A 347 4.85 7.92 -12.61
N TYR A 348 3.67 7.38 -12.30
CA TYR A 348 3.38 5.96 -12.57
C TYR A 348 3.46 5.66 -14.07
N ASN A 349 3.01 6.60 -14.92
CA ASN A 349 3.07 6.45 -16.37
C ASN A 349 4.51 6.50 -16.92
N ASP A 350 5.45 7.08 -16.19
CA ASP A 350 6.87 7.08 -16.58
C ASP A 350 7.52 5.72 -16.28
N ILE A 351 6.99 4.97 -15.34
CA ILE A 351 7.57 3.70 -14.87
C ILE A 351 7.04 2.51 -15.67
N VAL A 352 5.72 2.43 -15.88
CA VAL A 352 5.09 1.24 -16.48
C VAL A 352 4.32 1.54 -17.75
N THR A 353 4.16 0.51 -18.57
CA THR A 353 3.48 0.60 -19.88
C THR A 353 1.97 0.72 -19.76
N THR A 354 1.39 0.23 -18.68
CA THR A 354 -0.07 0.16 -18.51
C THR A 354 -0.42 0.24 -17.04
N LEU A 355 -1.40 1.06 -16.70
CA LEU A 355 -2.00 1.14 -15.37
C LEU A 355 -3.39 0.48 -15.35
N PRO A 356 -3.86 -0.01 -14.20
CA PRO A 356 -5.26 -0.36 -14.02
C PRO A 356 -6.16 0.82 -14.38
N ARG A 357 -7.23 0.57 -15.15
CA ARG A 357 -8.22 1.60 -15.46
C ARG A 357 -8.99 1.96 -14.19
N ILE A 358 -8.90 3.24 -13.80
CA ILE A 358 -9.67 3.82 -12.68
C ILE A 358 -10.57 4.88 -13.27
N GLU A 359 -11.88 4.71 -13.14
CA GLU A 359 -12.88 5.59 -13.75
C GLU A 359 -14.13 5.64 -12.89
N GLY A 360 -14.68 6.84 -12.68
CA GLY A 360 -15.91 7.05 -11.92
C GLY A 360 -15.85 6.51 -10.48
N GLY A 361 -14.68 6.53 -9.84
CA GLY A 361 -14.47 6.02 -8.48
C GLY A 361 -14.38 4.49 -8.37
N PHE A 362 -14.10 3.79 -9.48
CA PHE A 362 -13.93 2.33 -9.53
C PHE A 362 -12.67 1.94 -10.29
N ALA A 363 -11.98 0.91 -9.80
CA ALA A 363 -10.94 0.20 -10.53
C ALA A 363 -11.53 -1.02 -11.25
N TYR A 364 -11.05 -1.26 -12.46
CA TYR A 364 -11.48 -2.33 -13.35
C TYR A 364 -10.36 -3.35 -13.53
N PRO A 365 -10.67 -4.59 -13.99
CA PRO A 365 -9.67 -5.61 -14.21
C PRO A 365 -8.51 -5.09 -15.07
N PRO A 366 -7.24 -5.22 -14.59
CA PRO A 366 -6.10 -4.90 -15.42
C PRO A 366 -6.10 -5.72 -16.70
N SER A 367 -5.78 -5.08 -17.81
CA SER A 367 -5.64 -5.75 -19.11
C SER A 367 -4.29 -6.46 -19.21
N GLY A 368 -4.24 -7.54 -20.00
CA GLY A 368 -3.00 -8.26 -20.25
C GLY A 368 -2.83 -9.53 -19.42
N ILE A 369 -1.68 -10.16 -19.55
CA ILE A 369 -1.30 -11.42 -18.89
C ILE A 369 -0.36 -11.13 -17.72
N GLY A 370 -0.31 -12.03 -16.74
CA GLY A 370 0.44 -11.81 -15.51
C GLY A 370 -0.13 -10.65 -14.72
N VAL A 371 0.71 -9.72 -14.27
CA VAL A 371 0.28 -8.48 -13.60
C VAL A 371 -0.29 -7.44 -14.59
N GLY A 372 -0.15 -7.67 -15.92
CA GLY A 372 -0.74 -6.83 -16.95
C GLY A 372 0.05 -5.58 -17.30
N THR A 373 1.29 -5.46 -16.83
CA THR A 373 2.16 -4.31 -17.12
C THR A 373 3.63 -4.71 -17.22
N GLU A 374 4.44 -3.84 -17.83
CA GLU A 374 5.90 -3.97 -17.94
C GLU A 374 6.56 -2.63 -17.61
N LEU A 375 7.87 -2.65 -17.30
CA LEU A 375 8.61 -1.39 -17.19
C LEU A 375 8.76 -0.73 -18.56
N ASN A 376 8.61 0.58 -18.60
CA ASN A 376 8.80 1.37 -19.81
C ASN A 376 10.22 1.21 -20.37
N GLU A 377 10.33 1.15 -21.67
CA GLU A 377 11.64 1.08 -22.34
C GLU A 377 12.50 2.32 -22.09
N SER A 378 11.87 3.50 -21.96
CA SER A 378 12.55 4.74 -21.59
C SER A 378 13.26 4.62 -20.25
N LEU A 379 12.59 4.08 -19.23
CA LEU A 379 13.17 3.80 -17.91
C LEU A 379 14.29 2.75 -18.01
N LEU A 380 14.08 1.67 -18.76
CA LEU A 380 15.08 0.60 -18.92
C LEU A 380 16.35 1.06 -19.64
N LYS A 381 16.24 2.08 -20.51
CA LYS A 381 17.34 2.68 -21.27
C LYS A 381 17.99 3.87 -20.55
N ASP A 382 17.41 4.37 -19.46
CA ASP A 382 18.00 5.48 -18.70
C ASP A 382 19.34 5.04 -18.07
N LYS A 383 20.39 5.80 -18.35
CA LYS A 383 21.74 5.53 -17.84
C LYS A 383 21.85 5.69 -16.32
N ARG A 384 20.92 6.36 -15.68
CA ARG A 384 20.84 6.55 -14.22
C ARG A 384 20.21 5.34 -13.52
N LEU A 385 19.53 4.44 -14.27
CA LEU A 385 18.96 3.22 -13.72
C LEU A 385 20.07 2.28 -13.26
N ARG A 386 20.19 2.11 -11.96
CA ARG A 386 21.16 1.19 -11.35
C ARG A 386 20.64 -0.24 -11.42
N LYS A 387 21.46 -1.13 -11.94
CA LYS A 387 21.14 -2.55 -12.12
C LYS A 387 22.16 -3.40 -11.36
N ARG A 388 21.68 -4.37 -10.61
CA ARG A 388 22.48 -5.47 -10.07
C ARG A 388 21.93 -6.76 -10.65
N VAL A 389 22.81 -7.68 -11.06
CA VAL A 389 22.44 -8.95 -11.69
C VAL A 389 23.05 -10.08 -10.89
N SER A 390 22.30 -11.16 -10.67
CA SER A 390 22.78 -12.46 -10.23
C SER A 390 22.39 -13.49 -11.29
N GLU A 391 23.34 -14.30 -11.68
CA GLU A 391 23.19 -15.35 -12.71
C GLU A 391 23.98 -16.60 -12.30
N LEU A 392 23.65 -17.76 -12.91
CA LEU A 392 24.36 -19.04 -12.66
C LEU A 392 25.79 -18.99 -13.16
#